data_8483bb33366dfd503aa5b8b5ac89c4a7
#
_entry.id   8483bb33366dfd503aa5b8b5ac89c4a7
#
_cell.length_a   1.000
_cell.length_b   1.000
_cell.length_c   1.000
_cell.angle_alpha   90.00
_cell.angle_beta   90.00
_cell.angle_gamma   90.00
#
_symmetry.space_group_name_H-M   'P 1'
#
loop_
_entity.id
_entity.type
_entity.pdbx_description
1 polymer ?
#
loop_
_entity_poly.entity_id
_entity_poly.type
_entity_poly.pdbx_seq_one_letter_code
_entity_poly.pdbx_strand_id
1 'polypeptide(L)'
;MAEVNKIRGVVDIVVLLDVTGSMQECIDAVKASVATFIGSLSATDANNEPPIKDWRMKIVGYRDHQVSESNWFVDNPFVRDVTAVQAQLSAANMQASGGGDEPESLLDSLYKIANMGEAGVQDGDEPGKWRARGSSARAVIFFTDATFKTPMTIPEATGAGVGDVITALTGNKIILCGFCPEWSGSEELGSLDRAQISYVATLADTPALAGLGKPGDEGRAAMAASVNALKAKASDGAAFIKIMEQLAKTIVKSVAVEAAAC
;
A
#
# COMPACT_ATOMS: atom_id res chain seq x y z
N MET A 1 2.03 -15.84 32.76
CA MET A 1 1.82 -15.13 31.49
C MET A 1 2.12 -16.13 30.39
N ALA A 2 1.16 -16.49 29.56
CA ALA A 2 1.41 -17.41 28.44
C ALA A 2 2.35 -16.70 27.45
N GLU A 3 3.49 -17.33 27.13
CA GLU A 3 4.33 -16.90 26.01
C GLU A 3 3.48 -16.93 24.74
N VAL A 4 3.23 -15.76 24.19
CA VAL A 4 2.62 -15.65 22.84
C VAL A 4 3.72 -16.05 21.87
N ASN A 5 3.77 -17.34 21.53
CA ASN A 5 4.63 -17.83 20.44
C ASN A 5 4.19 -17.14 19.14
N LYS A 6 4.93 -16.13 18.71
CA LYS A 6 4.74 -15.49 17.41
C LYS A 6 4.90 -16.54 16.32
N ILE A 7 3.84 -16.79 15.57
CA ILE A 7 3.87 -17.77 14.48
C ILE A 7 4.73 -17.18 13.36
N ARG A 8 5.93 -17.71 13.18
CA ARG A 8 6.86 -17.29 12.12
C ARG A 8 6.23 -17.50 10.75
N GLY A 9 6.39 -16.52 9.86
CA GLY A 9 5.98 -16.64 8.46
C GLY A 9 4.48 -16.48 8.23
N VAL A 10 3.75 -15.79 9.12
CA VAL A 10 2.33 -15.45 8.92
C VAL A 10 2.21 -13.95 8.68
N VAL A 11 1.51 -13.55 7.60
CA VAL A 11 1.37 -12.13 7.23
C VAL A 11 -0.01 -11.81 6.68
N ASP A 12 -0.52 -10.65 7.05
CA ASP A 12 -1.67 -9.99 6.43
C ASP A 12 -1.15 -8.83 5.57
N ILE A 13 -1.57 -8.79 4.30
CA ILE A 13 -1.11 -7.80 3.32
C ILE A 13 -2.30 -7.02 2.78
N VAL A 14 -2.24 -5.71 2.86
CA VAL A 14 -3.15 -4.81 2.17
C VAL A 14 -2.40 -4.20 0.98
N VAL A 15 -2.95 -4.35 -0.22
CA VAL A 15 -2.50 -3.61 -1.39
C VAL A 15 -3.47 -2.45 -1.57
N LEU A 16 -2.99 -1.24 -1.32
CA LEU A 16 -3.74 0.01 -1.42
C LEU A 16 -3.44 0.66 -2.77
N LEU A 17 -4.44 0.77 -3.60
CA LEU A 17 -4.34 1.32 -4.94
C LEU A 17 -5.10 2.64 -5.04
N ASP A 18 -4.41 3.65 -5.50
CA ASP A 18 -5.07 4.79 -6.11
C ASP A 18 -5.82 4.29 -7.36
N VAL A 19 -7.13 4.51 -7.40
CA VAL A 19 -7.97 4.10 -8.54
C VAL A 19 -8.58 5.32 -9.24
N THR A 20 -7.87 6.43 -9.23
CA THR A 20 -8.17 7.60 -10.06
C THR A 20 -7.81 7.37 -11.52
N GLY A 21 -8.29 8.23 -12.41
CA GLY A 21 -8.25 8.00 -13.86
C GLY A 21 -6.85 7.79 -14.46
N SER A 22 -5.81 8.36 -13.86
CA SER A 22 -4.41 8.24 -14.32
C SER A 22 -3.77 6.88 -14.05
N MET A 23 -4.33 6.09 -13.12
CA MET A 23 -3.72 4.89 -12.57
C MET A 23 -3.99 3.58 -13.34
N GLN A 24 -4.72 3.62 -14.48
CA GLN A 24 -5.15 2.38 -15.16
C GLN A 24 -3.96 1.47 -15.51
N GLU A 25 -2.89 2.00 -16.07
CA GLU A 25 -1.71 1.21 -16.42
C GLU A 25 -1.03 0.57 -15.20
N CYS A 26 -1.02 1.27 -14.05
CA CYS A 26 -0.49 0.71 -12.81
C CYS A 26 -1.37 -0.41 -12.26
N ILE A 27 -2.69 -0.24 -12.28
CA ILE A 27 -3.66 -1.27 -11.86
C ILE A 27 -3.48 -2.53 -12.71
N ASP A 28 -3.35 -2.39 -14.03
CA ASP A 28 -3.15 -3.50 -14.95
C ASP A 28 -1.79 -4.19 -14.71
N ALA A 29 -0.74 -3.42 -14.41
CA ALA A 29 0.57 -3.96 -14.07
C ALA A 29 0.56 -4.72 -12.73
N VAL A 30 -0.11 -4.20 -11.70
CA VAL A 30 -0.30 -4.91 -10.42
C VAL A 30 -1.07 -6.20 -10.64
N LYS A 31 -2.17 -6.15 -11.41
CA LYS A 31 -2.97 -7.33 -11.75
C LYS A 31 -2.17 -8.41 -12.47
N ALA A 32 -1.33 -8.02 -13.43
CA ALA A 32 -0.45 -8.94 -14.15
C ALA A 32 0.63 -9.55 -13.26
N SER A 33 1.09 -8.83 -12.22
CA SER A 33 2.24 -9.20 -11.40
C SER A 33 1.88 -9.84 -10.06
N VAL A 34 0.62 -9.76 -9.63
CA VAL A 34 0.22 -10.19 -8.27
C VAL A 34 0.50 -11.67 -8.00
N ALA A 35 0.34 -12.53 -9.01
CA ALA A 35 0.66 -13.95 -8.86
C ALA A 35 2.16 -14.19 -8.63
N THR A 36 3.02 -13.45 -9.34
CA THR A 36 4.48 -13.49 -9.15
C THR A 36 4.87 -12.96 -7.77
N PHE A 37 4.24 -11.87 -7.33
CA PHE A 37 4.44 -11.32 -5.98
C PHE A 37 4.13 -12.37 -4.90
N ILE A 38 2.95 -12.99 -4.97
CA ILE A 38 2.54 -14.03 -4.03
C ILE A 38 3.48 -15.24 -4.09
N GLY A 39 3.87 -15.65 -5.29
CA GLY A 39 4.87 -16.70 -5.47
C GLY A 39 6.22 -16.37 -4.80
N SER A 40 6.65 -15.11 -4.87
CA SER A 40 7.88 -14.64 -4.24
C SER A 40 7.80 -14.61 -2.71
N LEU A 41 6.61 -14.38 -2.12
CA LEU A 41 6.40 -14.50 -0.67
C LEU A 41 6.60 -15.95 -0.19
N SER A 42 6.19 -16.90 -1.00
CA SER A 42 6.20 -18.34 -0.68
C SER A 42 7.45 -19.06 -1.19
N ALA A 43 8.37 -18.36 -1.84
CA ALA A 43 9.61 -18.95 -2.35
C ALA A 43 10.45 -19.53 -1.19
N THR A 44 10.92 -20.76 -1.35
CA THR A 44 11.74 -21.44 -0.33
C THR A 44 13.10 -20.78 -0.15
N ASP A 45 13.57 -20.72 1.08
CA ASP A 45 14.92 -20.29 1.42
C ASP A 45 15.97 -21.40 1.19
N ALA A 46 17.24 -21.12 1.57
CA ALA A 46 18.32 -22.09 1.46
C ALA A 46 18.11 -23.37 2.30
N ASN A 47 17.20 -23.34 3.29
CA ASN A 47 16.82 -24.48 4.12
C ASN A 47 15.58 -25.21 3.58
N ASN A 48 15.11 -24.85 2.40
CA ASN A 48 13.93 -25.40 1.76
C ASN A 48 12.61 -25.13 2.53
N GLU A 49 12.60 -24.12 3.39
CA GLU A 49 11.39 -23.65 4.08
C GLU A 49 10.87 -22.37 3.44
N PRO A 50 9.56 -22.24 3.19
CA PRO A 50 8.99 -20.99 2.71
C PRO A 50 9.09 -19.92 3.83
N PRO A 51 9.61 -18.73 3.52
CA PRO A 51 9.72 -17.65 4.51
C PRO A 51 8.34 -17.18 4.98
N ILE A 52 7.33 -17.19 4.10
CA ILE A 52 5.92 -16.95 4.43
C ILE A 52 5.15 -18.27 4.25
N LYS A 53 4.64 -18.79 5.37
CA LYS A 53 3.88 -20.06 5.42
C LYS A 53 2.38 -19.87 5.29
N ASP A 54 1.88 -18.72 5.72
CA ASP A 54 0.47 -18.35 5.65
C ASP A 54 0.31 -16.85 5.40
N TRP A 55 -0.45 -16.52 4.37
CA TRP A 55 -0.74 -15.15 3.99
C TRP A 55 -2.23 -14.94 3.79
N ARG A 56 -2.68 -13.73 4.08
CA ARG A 56 -3.95 -13.20 3.60
C ARG A 56 -3.68 -11.88 2.88
N MET A 57 -4.43 -11.61 1.84
CA MET A 57 -4.31 -10.37 1.10
C MET A 57 -5.69 -9.78 0.83
N LYS A 58 -5.77 -8.48 0.83
CA LYS A 58 -6.93 -7.73 0.32
C LYS A 58 -6.47 -6.57 -0.54
N ILE A 59 -7.28 -6.23 -1.52
CA ILE A 59 -7.09 -5.04 -2.34
C ILE A 59 -8.02 -3.95 -1.81
N VAL A 60 -7.46 -2.78 -1.59
CA VAL A 60 -8.21 -1.58 -1.21
C VAL A 60 -8.00 -0.54 -2.29
N GLY A 61 -9.07 0.01 -2.80
CA GLY A 61 -9.04 1.12 -3.76
C GLY A 61 -9.40 2.44 -3.08
N TYR A 62 -8.77 3.54 -3.47
CA TYR A 62 -9.16 4.85 -2.99
C TYR A 62 -9.16 5.90 -4.11
N ARG A 63 -9.92 6.95 -3.88
CA ARG A 63 -10.02 8.16 -4.68
C ARG A 63 -10.04 9.35 -3.74
N ASP A 64 -10.23 10.54 -4.28
CA ASP A 64 -10.46 11.71 -3.44
C ASP A 64 -11.81 11.62 -2.70
N HIS A 65 -11.74 11.64 -1.36
CA HIS A 65 -12.90 11.63 -0.48
C HIS A 65 -13.84 12.83 -0.71
N GLN A 66 -13.30 13.99 -1.04
CA GLN A 66 -14.10 15.20 -1.23
C GLN A 66 -14.79 15.27 -2.60
N VAL A 67 -14.30 14.52 -3.59
CA VAL A 67 -14.84 14.49 -4.95
C VAL A 67 -15.74 13.27 -5.18
N SER A 68 -15.40 12.15 -4.58
CA SER A 68 -16.04 10.85 -4.82
C SER A 68 -16.75 10.29 -3.59
N GLU A 69 -17.45 11.12 -2.82
CA GLU A 69 -17.99 10.85 -1.48
C GLU A 69 -18.52 9.44 -1.21
N SER A 70 -19.24 8.84 -2.15
CA SER A 70 -19.86 7.51 -1.95
C SER A 70 -18.96 6.33 -2.32
N ASN A 71 -17.94 6.53 -3.16
CA ASN A 71 -17.10 5.46 -3.72
C ASN A 71 -15.60 5.74 -3.56
N TRP A 72 -15.24 6.64 -2.67
CA TRP A 72 -13.86 7.04 -2.49
C TRP A 72 -12.96 5.93 -1.89
N PHE A 73 -13.55 5.01 -1.13
CA PHE A 73 -12.85 3.93 -0.45
C PHE A 73 -13.53 2.59 -0.71
N VAL A 74 -12.85 1.71 -1.41
CA VAL A 74 -13.32 0.37 -1.76
C VAL A 74 -12.55 -0.63 -0.90
N ASP A 75 -13.21 -1.18 0.11
CA ASP A 75 -12.60 -2.11 1.07
C ASP A 75 -13.04 -3.55 0.80
N ASN A 76 -12.19 -4.33 0.13
CA ASN A 76 -12.45 -5.75 -0.11
C ASN A 76 -12.07 -6.60 1.12
N PRO A 77 -12.63 -7.80 1.27
CA PRO A 77 -12.26 -8.72 2.35
C PRO A 77 -10.86 -9.33 2.15
N PHE A 78 -10.18 -9.72 3.23
CA PHE A 78 -8.99 -10.56 3.14
C PHE A 78 -9.32 -11.92 2.55
N VAL A 79 -8.51 -12.36 1.59
CA VAL A 79 -8.60 -13.68 0.94
C VAL A 79 -7.23 -14.38 0.97
N ARG A 80 -7.22 -15.71 0.75
CA ARG A 80 -6.00 -16.56 0.76
C ARG A 80 -5.71 -17.18 -0.60
N ASP A 81 -6.44 -16.81 -1.61
CA ASP A 81 -6.38 -17.40 -2.94
C ASP A 81 -6.02 -16.35 -3.99
N VAL A 82 -5.07 -16.69 -4.87
CA VAL A 82 -4.58 -15.77 -5.93
C VAL A 82 -5.71 -15.36 -6.87
N THR A 83 -6.60 -16.30 -7.22
CA THR A 83 -7.73 -16.03 -8.12
C THR A 83 -8.70 -15.05 -7.48
N ALA A 84 -8.94 -15.17 -6.18
CA ALA A 84 -9.78 -14.25 -5.43
C ALA A 84 -9.16 -12.85 -5.37
N VAL A 85 -7.83 -12.73 -5.19
CA VAL A 85 -7.12 -11.44 -5.27
C VAL A 85 -7.26 -10.82 -6.66
N GLN A 86 -7.07 -11.61 -7.71
CA GLN A 86 -7.24 -11.16 -9.10
C GLN A 86 -8.69 -10.73 -9.41
N ALA A 87 -9.67 -11.40 -8.81
CA ALA A 87 -11.08 -11.02 -8.91
C ALA A 87 -11.35 -9.66 -8.25
N GLN A 88 -10.75 -9.39 -7.09
CA GLN A 88 -10.83 -8.07 -6.45
C GLN A 88 -10.25 -6.97 -7.35
N LEU A 89 -9.05 -7.18 -7.92
CA LEU A 89 -8.42 -6.24 -8.86
C LEU A 89 -9.22 -6.02 -10.14
N SER A 90 -10.04 -7.00 -10.53
CA SER A 90 -10.86 -6.94 -11.75
C SER A 90 -12.27 -6.40 -11.51
N ALA A 91 -12.65 -6.14 -10.28
CA ALA A 91 -13.98 -5.64 -9.94
C ALA A 91 -14.23 -4.25 -10.55
N ALA A 92 -15.46 -3.98 -10.95
CA ALA A 92 -15.83 -2.73 -11.63
C ALA A 92 -15.50 -1.46 -10.80
N ASN A 93 -15.60 -1.54 -9.48
CA ASN A 93 -15.28 -0.45 -8.56
C ASN A 93 -13.77 -0.23 -8.35
N MET A 94 -12.94 -1.12 -8.86
CA MET A 94 -11.48 -1.03 -8.88
C MET A 94 -10.92 -0.55 -10.23
N GLN A 95 -11.77 -0.25 -11.20
CA GLN A 95 -11.34 0.36 -12.45
C GLN A 95 -11.00 1.83 -12.23
N ALA A 96 -9.95 2.29 -12.90
CA ALA A 96 -9.53 3.68 -12.82
C ALA A 96 -10.66 4.61 -13.32
N SER A 97 -11.08 5.51 -12.46
CA SER A 97 -12.13 6.49 -12.80
C SER A 97 -12.16 7.64 -11.80
N GLY A 98 -12.64 8.80 -12.24
CA GLY A 98 -12.71 9.97 -11.37
C GLY A 98 -11.31 10.55 -11.08
N GLY A 99 -11.20 11.20 -9.93
CA GLY A 99 -10.06 12.07 -9.64
C GLY A 99 -10.25 13.38 -10.40
N GLY A 100 -10.69 14.44 -9.77
CA GLY A 100 -10.93 15.72 -10.46
C GLY A 100 -9.71 16.60 -10.45
N ASP A 101 -8.99 16.53 -9.39
CA ASP A 101 -7.82 17.32 -9.07
C ASP A 101 -6.88 16.54 -8.16
N GLU A 102 -5.61 16.87 -8.19
CA GLU A 102 -4.63 16.49 -7.19
C GLU A 102 -4.72 17.50 -6.02
N PRO A 103 -4.55 17.11 -4.77
CA PRO A 103 -4.09 15.83 -4.24
C PRO A 103 -5.21 14.82 -3.94
N GLU A 104 -4.83 13.54 -3.73
CA GLU A 104 -5.76 12.43 -3.45
C GLU A 104 -5.79 12.05 -1.95
N SER A 105 -6.73 11.16 -1.54
CA SER A 105 -6.97 10.82 -0.13
C SER A 105 -6.14 9.63 0.39
N LEU A 106 -4.84 9.58 0.09
CA LEU A 106 -3.95 8.50 0.56
C LEU A 106 -3.85 8.45 2.08
N LEU A 107 -3.69 9.61 2.76
CA LEU A 107 -3.56 9.64 4.23
C LEU A 107 -4.82 9.14 4.92
N ASP A 108 -6.00 9.57 4.45
CA ASP A 108 -7.29 9.11 4.93
C ASP A 108 -7.41 7.59 4.82
N SER A 109 -6.96 7.04 3.69
CA SER A 109 -6.99 5.60 3.41
C SER A 109 -6.03 4.80 4.30
N LEU A 110 -4.80 5.27 4.47
CA LEU A 110 -3.82 4.66 5.37
C LEU A 110 -4.30 4.69 6.82
N TYR A 111 -4.92 5.78 7.25
CA TYR A 111 -5.49 5.90 8.59
C TYR A 111 -6.63 4.91 8.82
N LYS A 112 -7.57 4.77 7.87
CA LYS A 112 -8.64 3.75 7.93
C LYS A 112 -8.08 2.33 7.99
N ILE A 113 -7.12 2.01 7.13
CA ILE A 113 -6.47 0.69 7.11
C ILE A 113 -5.76 0.40 8.43
N ALA A 114 -5.02 1.37 8.97
CA ALA A 114 -4.33 1.20 10.25
C ALA A 114 -5.33 0.90 11.39
N ASN A 115 -6.51 1.51 11.35
CA ASN A 115 -7.53 1.43 12.40
C ASN A 115 -8.70 0.49 12.06
N MET A 116 -8.61 -0.40 11.07
CA MET A 116 -9.69 -1.31 10.71
C MET A 116 -10.05 -2.35 11.79
N GLY A 117 -9.33 -2.36 12.90
CA GLY A 117 -9.54 -3.26 14.01
C GLY A 117 -8.82 -4.61 13.88
N GLU A 118 -8.90 -5.38 14.93
CA GLU A 118 -8.21 -6.65 15.11
C GLU A 118 -9.21 -7.76 15.43
N ALA A 119 -9.09 -8.90 14.76
CA ALA A 119 -9.88 -10.09 15.06
C ALA A 119 -9.50 -10.63 16.45
N GLY A 120 -10.47 -11.18 17.18
CA GLY A 120 -10.20 -11.89 18.43
C GLY A 120 -9.29 -13.10 18.18
N VAL A 121 -8.48 -13.46 19.17
CA VAL A 121 -7.56 -14.61 19.06
C VAL A 121 -8.30 -15.92 18.74
N GLN A 122 -9.54 -16.03 19.17
CA GLN A 122 -10.40 -17.20 18.92
C GLN A 122 -11.26 -17.08 17.66
N ASP A 123 -11.42 -15.86 17.12
CA ASP A 123 -12.29 -15.62 15.95
C ASP A 123 -11.54 -15.84 14.62
N GLY A 124 -10.25 -16.13 14.70
CA GLY A 124 -9.39 -16.60 13.61
C GLY A 124 -9.31 -15.63 12.42
N ASP A 125 -10.19 -15.80 11.46
CA ASP A 125 -10.11 -15.12 10.17
C ASP A 125 -11.32 -14.22 9.87
N GLU A 126 -11.53 -13.18 10.67
CA GLU A 126 -12.47 -12.13 10.26
C GLU A 126 -11.94 -11.42 9.01
N PRO A 127 -12.62 -11.53 7.86
CA PRO A 127 -12.07 -11.04 6.58
C PRO A 127 -12.03 -9.52 6.46
N GLY A 128 -12.71 -8.80 7.34
CA GLY A 128 -12.70 -7.32 7.41
C GLY A 128 -11.64 -6.73 8.34
N LYS A 129 -10.93 -7.56 9.14
CA LYS A 129 -10.02 -7.09 10.19
C LYS A 129 -8.64 -7.70 10.05
N TRP A 130 -7.64 -7.04 10.64
CA TRP A 130 -6.33 -7.64 10.85
C TRP A 130 -6.44 -8.88 11.74
N ARG A 131 -5.63 -9.92 11.48
CA ARG A 131 -5.43 -10.98 12.49
C ARG A 131 -4.80 -10.40 13.76
N ALA A 132 -5.00 -11.09 14.89
CA ALA A 132 -4.42 -10.69 16.16
C ALA A 132 -2.91 -10.40 16.02
N ARG A 133 -2.46 -9.27 16.58
CA ARG A 133 -1.08 -8.76 16.46
C ARG A 133 -0.01 -9.79 16.86
N GLY A 134 -0.32 -10.68 17.81
CA GLY A 134 0.57 -11.75 18.23
C GLY A 134 0.67 -12.92 17.25
N SER A 135 -0.26 -13.04 16.29
CA SER A 135 -0.34 -14.18 15.38
C SER A 135 0.12 -13.89 13.95
N SER A 136 0.17 -12.62 13.53
CA SER A 136 0.59 -12.25 12.17
C SER A 136 1.35 -10.94 12.14
N ALA A 137 2.26 -10.81 11.18
CA ALA A 137 2.77 -9.52 10.76
C ALA A 137 1.73 -8.81 9.87
N ARG A 138 1.85 -7.49 9.74
CA ARG A 138 0.94 -6.66 8.94
C ARG A 138 1.73 -5.80 7.99
N ALA A 139 1.35 -5.79 6.73
CA ALA A 139 1.98 -4.97 5.70
C ALA A 139 0.93 -4.23 4.88
N VAL A 140 1.24 -2.99 4.54
CA VAL A 140 0.51 -2.20 3.55
C VAL A 140 1.46 -1.85 2.42
N ILE A 141 1.04 -2.08 1.19
CA ILE A 141 1.75 -1.67 -0.02
C ILE A 141 0.85 -0.69 -0.75
N PHE A 142 1.27 0.55 -0.91
CA PHE A 142 0.47 1.53 -1.65
C PHE A 142 1.11 1.92 -2.98
N PHE A 143 0.27 2.25 -3.96
CA PHE A 143 0.64 2.73 -5.28
C PHE A 143 -0.16 3.98 -5.61
N THR A 144 0.52 5.04 -5.99
CA THR A 144 -0.09 6.29 -6.45
C THR A 144 0.87 7.06 -7.37
N ASP A 145 0.32 7.84 -8.27
CA ASP A 145 1.04 8.82 -9.10
C ASP A 145 0.83 10.26 -8.61
N ALA A 146 0.08 10.42 -7.52
CA ALA A 146 -0.36 11.71 -6.96
C ALA A 146 0.29 12.04 -5.62
N THR A 147 0.22 13.31 -5.22
CA THR A 147 0.42 13.75 -3.84
C THR A 147 -0.83 13.43 -3.01
N PHE A 148 -0.80 13.65 -1.71
CA PHE A 148 -1.94 13.41 -0.83
C PHE A 148 -2.43 14.66 -0.11
N LYS A 149 -3.70 14.66 0.22
CA LYS A 149 -4.33 15.71 1.03
C LYS A 149 -3.81 15.70 2.46
N THR A 150 -3.46 16.89 2.94
CA THR A 150 -3.18 17.15 4.35
C THR A 150 -3.71 18.55 4.68
N PRO A 151 -4.49 18.72 5.75
CA PRO A 151 -4.95 17.69 6.70
C PRO A 151 -5.96 16.71 6.09
N MET A 152 -6.13 15.56 6.79
CA MET A 152 -7.13 14.55 6.43
C MET A 152 -8.55 15.10 6.50
N THR A 153 -9.45 14.52 5.70
CA THR A 153 -10.81 15.03 5.48
C THR A 153 -11.92 14.09 5.95
N ILE A 154 -11.61 12.84 6.26
CA ILE A 154 -12.59 11.88 6.78
C ILE A 154 -13.08 12.27 8.18
N PRO A 155 -14.35 12.00 8.53
CA PRO A 155 -14.94 12.41 9.82
C PRO A 155 -14.17 11.92 11.04
N GLU A 156 -13.67 10.68 11.00
CA GLU A 156 -12.95 10.05 12.11
C GLU A 156 -11.53 10.61 12.35
N ALA A 157 -11.00 11.41 11.42
CA ALA A 157 -9.65 11.96 11.49
C ALA A 157 -9.53 13.38 10.91
N THR A 158 -10.64 14.13 10.83
CA THR A 158 -10.66 15.49 10.28
C THR A 158 -9.64 16.39 10.97
N GLY A 159 -8.78 17.01 10.17
CA GLY A 159 -7.74 17.93 10.67
C GLY A 159 -6.43 17.25 11.08
N ALA A 160 -6.38 15.91 11.13
CA ALA A 160 -5.15 15.17 11.40
C ALA A 160 -4.21 15.17 10.19
N GLY A 161 -2.93 14.93 10.41
CA GLY A 161 -1.89 15.01 9.39
C GLY A 161 -1.04 13.74 9.27
N VAL A 162 0.11 13.86 8.59
CA VAL A 162 1.03 12.72 8.33
C VAL A 162 1.50 12.09 9.64
N GLY A 163 1.82 12.89 10.67
CA GLY A 163 2.24 12.39 11.97
C GLY A 163 1.23 11.49 12.66
N ASP A 164 -0.08 11.76 12.48
CA ASP A 164 -1.16 10.93 13.03
C ASP A 164 -1.24 9.59 12.30
N VAL A 165 -1.04 9.57 10.99
CA VAL A 165 -0.95 8.34 10.18
C VAL A 165 0.26 7.52 10.60
N ILE A 166 1.44 8.13 10.74
CA ILE A 166 2.65 7.46 11.24
C ILE A 166 2.40 6.86 12.62
N THR A 167 1.76 7.59 13.52
CA THR A 167 1.39 7.12 14.86
C THR A 167 0.46 5.90 14.78
N ALA A 168 -0.56 5.94 13.93
CA ALA A 168 -1.49 4.84 13.76
C ALA A 168 -0.81 3.59 13.17
N LEU A 169 0.05 3.75 12.16
CA LEU A 169 0.83 2.66 11.54
C LEU A 169 1.80 2.04 12.56
N THR A 170 2.55 2.87 13.29
CA THR A 170 3.50 2.43 14.33
C THR A 170 2.76 1.68 15.46
N GLY A 171 1.69 2.27 15.98
CA GLY A 171 0.87 1.68 17.05
C GLY A 171 0.32 0.32 16.67
N ASN A 172 0.01 0.09 15.40
CA ASN A 172 -0.48 -1.17 14.86
C ASN A 172 0.62 -2.07 14.29
N LYS A 173 1.90 -1.68 14.41
CA LYS A 173 3.08 -2.42 13.91
C LYS A 173 2.99 -2.78 12.43
N ILE A 174 2.47 -1.87 11.61
CA ILE A 174 2.31 -2.06 10.17
C ILE A 174 3.62 -1.72 9.46
N ILE A 175 4.06 -2.62 8.58
CA ILE A 175 5.14 -2.39 7.62
C ILE A 175 4.52 -1.62 6.45
N LEU A 176 5.04 -0.44 6.15
CA LEU A 176 4.58 0.38 5.03
C LEU A 176 5.57 0.27 3.88
N CYS A 177 5.10 -0.18 2.73
CA CYS A 177 5.83 -0.12 1.46
C CYS A 177 5.07 0.81 0.52
N GLY A 178 5.78 1.60 -0.26
CA GLY A 178 5.15 2.56 -1.16
C GLY A 178 5.82 2.62 -2.52
N PHE A 179 5.03 2.94 -3.53
CA PHE A 179 5.47 3.30 -4.87
C PHE A 179 4.72 4.56 -5.29
N CYS A 180 5.41 5.72 -5.23
CA CYS A 180 4.80 7.04 -5.37
C CYS A 180 5.81 8.07 -5.89
N PRO A 181 5.38 9.29 -6.22
CA PRO A 181 6.27 10.41 -6.51
C PRO A 181 7.15 10.78 -5.31
N GLU A 182 8.34 11.30 -5.58
CA GLU A 182 9.24 11.86 -4.57
C GLU A 182 8.88 13.32 -4.29
N TRP A 183 8.42 13.60 -3.07
CA TRP A 183 8.12 14.94 -2.58
C TRP A 183 8.12 14.96 -1.05
N SER A 184 8.09 16.13 -0.43
CA SER A 184 8.23 16.27 1.03
C SER A 184 7.26 15.41 1.85
N GLY A 185 6.02 15.23 1.40
CA GLY A 185 5.04 14.38 2.10
C GLY A 185 5.37 12.89 2.01
N SER A 186 5.86 12.40 0.86
CA SER A 186 6.30 11.00 0.73
C SER A 186 7.58 10.74 1.53
N GLU A 187 8.48 11.73 1.63
CA GLU A 187 9.67 11.67 2.48
C GLU A 187 9.28 11.58 3.98
N GLU A 188 8.27 12.35 4.40
CA GLU A 188 7.77 12.30 5.78
C GLU A 188 7.17 10.92 6.10
N LEU A 189 6.34 10.34 5.23
CA LEU A 189 5.86 8.96 5.37
C LEU A 189 7.04 7.97 5.40
N GLY A 190 8.06 8.19 4.59
CA GLY A 190 9.28 7.39 4.53
C GLY A 190 10.12 7.44 5.80
N SER A 191 9.92 8.42 6.68
CA SER A 191 10.61 8.53 7.96
C SER A 191 10.17 7.48 9.00
N LEU A 192 9.06 6.78 8.75
CA LEU A 192 8.62 5.67 9.60
C LEU A 192 9.68 4.55 9.56
N ASP A 193 10.16 4.09 10.71
CA ASP A 193 11.18 3.03 10.85
C ASP A 193 10.93 1.76 10.03
N ARG A 194 9.67 1.49 9.72
CA ARG A 194 9.22 0.32 8.96
C ARG A 194 8.71 0.68 7.58
N ALA A 195 9.03 1.88 7.09
CA ALA A 195 8.68 2.31 5.74
C ALA A 195 9.79 1.98 4.75
N GLN A 196 9.38 1.53 3.56
CA GLN A 196 10.24 1.43 2.39
C GLN A 196 9.49 1.99 1.20
N ILE A 197 9.84 3.19 0.80
CA ILE A 197 9.22 3.89 -0.31
C ILE A 197 10.17 3.86 -1.51
N SER A 198 9.66 3.36 -2.63
CA SER A 198 10.32 3.42 -3.93
C SER A 198 9.66 4.51 -4.77
N TYR A 199 10.46 5.38 -5.35
CA TYR A 199 9.91 6.48 -6.12
C TYR A 199 9.71 6.12 -7.59
N VAL A 200 8.61 6.61 -8.18
CA VAL A 200 8.34 6.48 -9.63
C VAL A 200 9.41 7.20 -10.44
N ALA A 201 9.89 8.34 -9.93
CA ALA A 201 11.06 9.07 -10.39
C ALA A 201 11.60 9.87 -9.21
N THR A 202 12.90 10.19 -9.21
CA THR A 202 13.50 11.08 -8.22
C THR A 202 13.53 12.51 -8.73
N LEU A 203 13.54 13.48 -7.82
CA LEU A 203 13.70 14.92 -8.16
C LEU A 203 14.99 15.17 -8.94
N ALA A 204 16.06 14.41 -8.63
CA ALA A 204 17.33 14.51 -9.33
C ALA A 204 17.26 14.04 -10.78
N ASP A 205 16.50 12.96 -11.03
CA ASP A 205 16.35 12.36 -12.36
C ASP A 205 15.32 13.10 -13.21
N THR A 206 14.34 13.74 -12.55
CA THR A 206 13.22 14.41 -13.21
C THR A 206 12.95 15.79 -12.59
N PRO A 207 13.69 16.84 -12.99
CA PRO A 207 13.51 18.18 -12.42
C PRO A 207 12.10 18.72 -12.49
N ALA A 208 11.29 18.26 -13.46
CA ALA A 208 9.87 18.63 -13.55
C ALA A 208 9.05 18.23 -12.32
N LEU A 209 9.47 17.21 -11.55
CA LEU A 209 8.80 16.80 -10.31
C LEU A 209 9.00 17.79 -9.15
N ALA A 210 9.96 18.70 -9.23
CA ALA A 210 10.23 19.70 -8.19
C ALA A 210 9.03 20.61 -7.88
N GLY A 211 8.02 20.63 -8.77
CA GLY A 211 6.77 21.35 -8.59
C GLY A 211 5.66 20.57 -7.87
N LEU A 212 5.86 19.28 -7.55
CA LEU A 212 4.82 18.47 -6.89
C LEU A 212 4.37 19.10 -5.57
N GLY A 213 3.06 19.13 -5.36
CA GLY A 213 2.43 19.76 -4.21
C GLY A 213 2.36 21.28 -4.27
N LYS A 214 2.90 21.95 -5.32
CA LYS A 214 2.77 23.38 -5.51
C LYS A 214 1.47 23.73 -6.25
N PRO A 215 0.85 24.88 -5.94
CA PRO A 215 -0.35 25.32 -6.66
C PRO A 215 -0.01 25.81 -8.07
N GLY A 216 -1.01 25.82 -8.96
CA GLY A 216 -0.95 26.43 -10.28
C GLY A 216 -0.26 25.57 -11.35
N ASP A 217 0.29 26.22 -12.38
CA ASP A 217 0.83 25.52 -13.56
C ASP A 217 2.06 24.66 -13.26
N GLU A 218 2.88 25.07 -12.28
CA GLU A 218 4.06 24.30 -11.87
C GLU A 218 3.64 22.95 -11.28
N GLY A 219 2.65 22.93 -10.38
CA GLY A 219 2.11 21.71 -9.80
C GLY A 219 1.47 20.81 -10.85
N ARG A 220 0.68 21.39 -11.78
CA ARG A 220 0.07 20.61 -12.87
C ARG A 220 1.11 19.97 -13.80
N ALA A 221 2.18 20.69 -14.13
CA ALA A 221 3.25 20.17 -14.95
C ALA A 221 4.01 19.04 -14.22
N ALA A 222 4.29 19.21 -12.93
CA ALA A 222 4.93 18.19 -12.11
C ALA A 222 4.08 16.93 -11.96
N MET A 223 2.75 17.10 -11.79
CA MET A 223 1.81 15.99 -11.75
C MET A 223 1.79 15.22 -13.08
N ALA A 224 1.71 15.91 -14.20
CA ALA A 224 1.78 15.26 -15.51
C ALA A 224 3.10 14.48 -15.71
N ALA A 225 4.22 15.00 -15.21
CA ALA A 225 5.50 14.30 -15.24
C ALA A 225 5.49 13.03 -14.37
N SER A 226 4.88 13.09 -13.16
CA SER A 226 4.71 11.93 -12.28
C SER A 226 3.86 10.84 -12.92
N VAL A 227 2.70 11.20 -13.47
CA VAL A 227 1.82 10.29 -14.22
C VAL A 227 2.59 9.59 -15.33
N ASN A 228 3.34 10.33 -16.14
CA ASN A 228 4.11 9.78 -17.24
C ASN A 228 5.22 8.84 -16.75
N ALA A 229 5.91 9.17 -15.66
CA ALA A 229 6.94 8.33 -15.06
C ALA A 229 6.35 7.01 -14.54
N LEU A 230 5.19 7.05 -13.86
CA LEU A 230 4.49 5.85 -13.41
C LEU A 230 4.07 4.96 -14.59
N LYS A 231 3.44 5.56 -15.63
CA LYS A 231 3.02 4.84 -16.84
C LYS A 231 4.20 4.16 -17.53
N ALA A 232 5.33 4.84 -17.64
CA ALA A 232 6.53 4.26 -18.23
C ALA A 232 7.03 3.05 -17.44
N LYS A 233 7.04 3.12 -16.11
CA LYS A 233 7.43 1.98 -15.25
C LYS A 233 6.39 0.86 -15.27
N ALA A 234 5.11 1.17 -15.26
CA ALA A 234 4.04 0.18 -15.31
C ALA A 234 4.00 -0.56 -16.66
N SER A 235 4.31 0.12 -17.76
CA SER A 235 4.37 -0.45 -19.11
C SER A 235 5.58 -1.36 -19.33
N ASP A 236 6.65 -1.21 -18.55
CA ASP A 236 7.78 -2.16 -18.52
C ASP A 236 7.47 -3.32 -17.57
N GLY A 237 6.76 -4.32 -18.09
CA GLY A 237 6.33 -5.46 -17.29
C GLY A 237 7.47 -6.20 -16.59
N ALA A 238 8.67 -6.26 -17.19
CA ALA A 238 9.82 -6.90 -16.56
C ALA A 238 10.39 -6.07 -15.40
N ALA A 239 10.44 -4.75 -15.55
CA ALA A 239 10.86 -3.84 -14.48
C ALA A 239 9.84 -3.83 -13.34
N PHE A 240 8.54 -3.82 -13.66
CA PHE A 240 7.49 -3.83 -12.64
C PHE A 240 7.47 -5.12 -11.83
N ILE A 241 7.66 -6.28 -12.46
CA ILE A 241 7.81 -7.57 -11.77
C ILE A 241 8.98 -7.51 -10.76
N LYS A 242 10.12 -6.93 -11.13
CA LYS A 242 11.25 -6.76 -10.20
C LYS A 242 10.90 -5.89 -8.99
N ILE A 243 10.10 -4.84 -9.18
CA ILE A 243 9.59 -4.02 -8.07
C ILE A 243 8.74 -4.88 -7.14
N MET A 244 7.82 -5.66 -7.69
CA MET A 244 6.95 -6.56 -6.89
C MET A 244 7.76 -7.62 -6.13
N GLU A 245 8.79 -8.21 -6.75
CA GLU A 245 9.70 -9.14 -6.09
C GLU A 245 10.50 -8.48 -4.96
N GLN A 246 10.94 -7.23 -5.13
CA GLN A 246 11.64 -6.49 -4.09
C GLN A 246 10.72 -6.18 -2.91
N LEU A 247 9.47 -5.78 -3.16
CA LEU A 247 8.45 -5.58 -2.13
C LEU A 247 8.20 -6.87 -1.34
N ALA A 248 8.07 -8.02 -2.03
CA ALA A 248 7.93 -9.31 -1.38
C ALA A 248 9.13 -9.64 -0.47
N LYS A 249 10.36 -9.47 -0.95
CA LYS A 249 11.58 -9.68 -0.17
C LYS A 249 11.67 -8.79 1.05
N THR A 250 11.22 -7.54 0.92
CA THR A 250 11.17 -6.58 2.03
C THR A 250 10.21 -7.04 3.13
N ILE A 251 9.01 -7.46 2.74
CA ILE A 251 8.02 -7.99 3.69
C ILE A 251 8.55 -9.24 4.38
N VAL A 252 9.10 -10.19 3.63
CA VAL A 252 9.71 -11.42 4.16
C VAL A 252 10.80 -11.10 5.19
N LYS A 253 11.73 -10.20 4.85
CA LYS A 253 12.81 -9.79 5.75
C LYS A 253 12.28 -9.13 7.02
N SER A 254 11.31 -8.23 6.90
CA SER A 254 10.71 -7.53 8.05
C SER A 254 9.97 -8.50 8.98
N VAL A 255 9.24 -9.47 8.42
CA VAL A 255 8.57 -10.53 9.19
C VAL A 255 9.56 -11.41 9.93
N ALA A 256 10.71 -11.76 9.32
CA ALA A 256 11.76 -12.55 9.94
C ALA A 256 12.42 -11.81 11.13
N VAL A 257 12.69 -10.51 10.99
CA VAL A 257 13.27 -9.69 12.08
C VAL A 257 12.32 -9.57 13.27
N GLU A 258 11.01 -9.40 13.04
CA GLU A 258 10.03 -9.38 14.12
C GLU A 258 9.99 -10.69 14.93
N ALA A 259 10.21 -11.81 14.27
CA ALA A 259 10.26 -13.13 14.93
C ALA A 259 11.51 -13.32 15.78
N ALA A 260 12.60 -12.61 15.50
CA ALA A 260 13.86 -12.69 16.23
C ALA A 260 13.94 -11.73 17.44
N ALA A 261 13.07 -10.70 17.48
CA ALA A 261 13.07 -9.67 18.52
C ALA A 261 12.08 -9.95 19.67
N CYS A 262 11.54 -11.16 19.73
CA CYS A 262 10.67 -11.71 20.81
C CYS A 262 11.40 -12.92 21.49
#